data_e9cb8b579aae2ffdb770fdf31858b4b6
#
_entry.id   e9cb8b579aae2ffdb770fdf31858b4b6
#
_cell.length_a   1.000
_cell.length_b   1.000
_cell.length_c   1.000
_cell.angle_alpha   90.00
_cell.angle_beta   90.00
_cell.angle_gamma   90.00
#
_symmetry.space_group_name_H-M   'P 1'
#
loop_
_entity.id
_entity.type
_entity.pdbx_description
1 polymer ?
#
loop_
_entity_poly.entity_id
_entity_poly.type
_entity_poly.pdbx_seq_one_letter_code
_entity_poly.pdbx_strand_id
1 'polypeptide(L)'
;MKFWESNHQSVQEGDMQFIALYKFYYQDLYAYGVSLGFNTEDVKDAIQEVYLKLYFNERLCIDEKKIKFYLLRSVRNQLIDWERTKKDTSSIEEEERSFKLSVSVEESFISDEEDLLLKKRVNRILDLLTDHQREIVYLHFIEEMPYEEIAVMLDMKIQKVRGQVFKAMEKLRKLDSKDYFLFFLILYLHGVSVFK
;
A
#
# COMPACT_ATOMS: atom_id res chain seq x y z
N MET A 1 13.83 5.59 -19.81
CA MET A 1 13.22 6.80 -20.37
C MET A 1 12.76 7.64 -19.20
N LYS A 2 13.26 8.86 -19.01
CA LYS A 2 12.88 9.70 -17.87
C LYS A 2 11.52 10.32 -18.16
N PHE A 3 10.56 10.17 -17.26
CA PHE A 3 9.15 10.54 -17.45
C PHE A 3 8.93 12.04 -17.81
N TRP A 4 9.91 12.95 -17.58
CA TRP A 4 9.84 14.39 -17.89
C TRP A 4 10.89 14.92 -18.86
N GLU A 5 11.73 14.12 -19.44
CA GLU A 5 12.76 14.60 -20.36
C GLU A 5 12.25 14.87 -21.77
N SER A 6 10.96 14.79 -22.01
CA SER A 6 10.38 15.21 -23.28
C SER A 6 10.18 16.72 -23.26
N ASN A 7 11.19 17.44 -23.75
CA ASN A 7 11.10 18.74 -24.43
C ASN A 7 9.71 19.39 -24.48
N HIS A 8 9.65 20.66 -24.18
CA HIS A 8 8.72 21.74 -24.56
C HIS A 8 7.64 21.49 -25.63
N GLN A 9 7.06 20.31 -25.69
CA GLN A 9 5.87 20.03 -26.46
C GLN A 9 4.68 20.09 -25.51
N SER A 10 4.00 21.23 -25.58
CA SER A 10 2.72 21.61 -25.00
C SER A 10 2.47 21.17 -23.54
N VAL A 11 2.16 22.14 -22.68
CA VAL A 11 1.59 22.03 -21.33
C VAL A 11 0.52 20.93 -21.29
N GLN A 12 -0.26 20.73 -22.35
CA GLN A 12 -1.29 19.71 -22.49
C GLN A 12 -0.78 18.27 -22.45
N GLU A 13 0.38 17.95 -23.01
CA GLU A 13 0.91 16.56 -22.97
C GLU A 13 1.42 16.19 -21.58
N GLY A 14 2.09 17.14 -20.88
CA GLY A 14 2.53 16.96 -19.50
C GLY A 14 1.34 16.74 -18.54
N ASP A 15 0.29 17.51 -18.71
CA ASP A 15 -0.93 17.39 -17.90
C ASP A 15 -1.65 16.07 -18.15
N MET A 16 -1.73 15.60 -19.40
CA MET A 16 -2.34 14.30 -19.72
C MET A 16 -1.55 13.13 -19.13
N GLN A 17 -0.21 13.17 -19.18
CA GLN A 17 0.65 12.15 -18.58
C GLN A 17 0.51 12.13 -17.06
N PHE A 18 0.41 13.30 -16.43
CA PHE A 18 0.20 13.42 -15.00
C PHE A 18 -1.16 12.87 -14.55
N ILE A 19 -2.23 13.18 -15.30
CA ILE A 19 -3.57 12.63 -15.05
C ILE A 19 -3.57 11.11 -15.20
N ALA A 20 -2.89 10.57 -16.21
CA ALA A 20 -2.75 9.13 -16.41
C ALA A 20 -2.02 8.47 -15.23
N LEU A 21 -0.91 9.08 -14.77
CA LEU A 21 -0.17 8.63 -13.58
C LEU A 21 -1.05 8.62 -12.33
N TYR A 22 -1.82 9.69 -12.10
CA TYR A 22 -2.76 9.78 -11.00
C TYR A 22 -3.77 8.63 -11.03
N LYS A 23 -4.46 8.46 -12.15
CA LYS A 23 -5.47 7.41 -12.32
C LYS A 23 -4.90 6.00 -12.14
N PHE A 24 -3.66 5.78 -12.61
CA PHE A 24 -3.02 4.48 -12.57
C PHE A 24 -2.68 4.03 -11.15
N TYR A 25 -2.13 4.93 -10.31
CA TYR A 25 -1.68 4.55 -8.96
C TYR A 25 -2.66 4.90 -7.84
N TYR A 26 -3.74 5.65 -8.12
CA TYR A 26 -4.65 6.13 -7.07
C TYR A 26 -5.22 5.01 -6.21
N GLN A 27 -5.65 3.92 -6.81
CA GLN A 27 -6.27 2.81 -6.09
C GLN A 27 -5.27 2.09 -5.16
N ASP A 28 -4.04 1.87 -5.61
CA ASP A 28 -2.98 1.27 -4.82
C ASP A 28 -2.65 2.15 -3.61
N LEU A 29 -2.48 3.46 -3.83
CA LEU A 29 -2.19 4.42 -2.78
C LEU A 29 -3.33 4.52 -1.76
N TYR A 30 -4.58 4.52 -2.23
CA TYR A 30 -5.75 4.58 -1.38
C TYR A 30 -5.88 3.31 -0.54
N ALA A 31 -5.79 2.13 -1.16
CA ALA A 31 -5.85 0.85 -0.47
C ALA A 31 -4.76 0.73 0.60
N TYR A 32 -3.53 1.13 0.27
CA TYR A 32 -2.43 1.14 1.22
C TYR A 32 -2.66 2.11 2.38
N GLY A 33 -3.07 3.36 2.10
CA GLY A 33 -3.34 4.36 3.14
C GLY A 33 -4.43 3.94 4.12
N VAL A 34 -5.51 3.36 3.61
CA VAL A 34 -6.59 2.79 4.45
C VAL A 34 -6.09 1.58 5.25
N SER A 35 -5.26 0.73 4.65
CA SER A 35 -4.66 -0.43 5.34
C SER A 35 -3.73 -0.02 6.49
N LEU A 36 -3.12 1.16 6.43
CA LEU A 36 -2.36 1.75 7.54
C LEU A 36 -3.24 2.20 8.72
N GLY A 37 -4.56 2.09 8.62
CA GLY A 37 -5.52 2.45 9.67
C GLY A 37 -5.92 3.92 9.69
N PHE A 38 -5.61 4.69 8.64
CA PHE A 38 -6.08 6.06 8.48
C PHE A 38 -7.51 6.11 7.98
N ASN A 39 -8.25 7.19 8.31
CA ASN A 39 -9.58 7.38 7.74
C ASN A 39 -9.49 7.75 6.25
N THR A 40 -10.59 7.54 5.55
CA THR A 40 -10.66 7.68 4.09
C THR A 40 -10.40 9.11 3.61
N GLU A 41 -10.80 10.13 4.37
CA GLU A 41 -10.61 11.52 4.00
C GLU A 41 -9.14 11.94 4.17
N ASP A 42 -8.50 11.62 5.31
CA ASP A 42 -7.07 11.87 5.51
C ASP A 42 -6.24 11.19 4.40
N VAL A 43 -6.64 9.98 3.96
CA VAL A 43 -5.93 9.26 2.88
C VAL A 43 -6.08 9.97 1.54
N LYS A 44 -7.28 10.42 1.18
CA LYS A 44 -7.52 11.16 -0.07
C LYS A 44 -6.74 12.48 -0.09
N ASP A 45 -6.76 13.21 1.01
CA ASP A 45 -6.05 14.48 1.15
C ASP A 45 -4.53 14.27 1.05
N ALA A 46 -3.99 13.23 1.70
CA ALA A 46 -2.57 12.89 1.60
C ALA A 46 -2.16 12.55 0.17
N ILE A 47 -2.97 11.77 -0.55
CA ILE A 47 -2.73 11.44 -1.96
C ILE A 47 -2.72 12.73 -2.78
N GLN A 48 -3.73 13.57 -2.62
CA GLN A 48 -3.83 14.84 -3.35
C GLN A 48 -2.61 15.73 -3.10
N GLU A 49 -2.19 15.88 -1.84
CA GLU A 49 -1.04 16.70 -1.50
C GLU A 49 0.27 16.15 -2.09
N VAL A 50 0.47 14.83 -2.06
CA VAL A 50 1.64 14.18 -2.67
C VAL A 50 1.68 14.45 -4.18
N TYR A 51 0.54 14.34 -4.86
CA TYR A 51 0.47 14.61 -6.29
C TYR A 51 0.67 16.10 -6.62
N LEU A 52 0.15 17.02 -5.81
CA LEU A 52 0.42 18.45 -5.97
C LEU A 52 1.91 18.76 -5.81
N LYS A 53 2.57 18.19 -4.77
CA LYS A 53 4.02 18.34 -4.58
C LYS A 53 4.81 17.78 -5.77
N LEU A 54 4.37 16.65 -6.33
CA LEU A 54 4.98 16.05 -7.51
C LEU A 54 4.81 16.95 -8.75
N TYR A 55 3.62 17.50 -8.96
CA TYR A 55 3.30 18.36 -10.09
C TYR A 55 4.09 19.67 -10.09
N PHE A 56 4.20 20.32 -8.93
CA PHE A 56 4.92 21.60 -8.82
C PHE A 56 6.44 21.46 -8.68
N ASN A 57 6.96 20.26 -8.50
CA ASN A 57 8.39 20.04 -8.32
C ASN A 57 9.08 19.62 -9.63
N GLU A 58 9.34 20.59 -10.50
CA GLU A 58 10.01 20.40 -11.80
C GLU A 58 11.40 19.73 -11.72
N ARG A 59 12.01 19.69 -10.53
CA ARG A 59 13.34 19.08 -10.30
C ARG A 59 13.28 17.59 -9.95
N LEU A 60 12.09 17.04 -9.73
CA LEU A 60 11.92 15.66 -9.36
C LEU A 60 12.00 14.76 -10.62
N CYS A 61 13.22 14.33 -10.96
CA CYS A 61 13.43 13.29 -11.95
C CYS A 61 13.30 11.92 -11.27
N ILE A 62 12.12 11.32 -11.30
CA ILE A 62 11.89 9.99 -10.77
C ILE A 62 12.00 8.98 -11.91
N ASP A 63 12.79 7.92 -11.71
CA ASP A 63 12.82 6.78 -12.63
C ASP A 63 11.42 6.14 -12.64
N GLU A 64 10.88 5.88 -13.84
CA GLU A 64 9.58 5.24 -14.04
C GLU A 64 9.42 3.97 -13.21
N LYS A 65 10.50 3.18 -13.08
CA LYS A 65 10.52 1.96 -12.27
C LYS A 65 10.39 2.19 -10.77
N LYS A 66 10.66 3.42 -10.30
CA LYS A 66 10.64 3.79 -8.88
C LYS A 66 9.47 4.69 -8.51
N ILE A 67 8.62 5.06 -9.47
CA ILE A 67 7.53 5.98 -9.22
C ILE A 67 6.53 5.43 -8.21
N LYS A 68 6.17 4.14 -8.31
CA LYS A 68 5.27 3.47 -7.37
C LYS A 68 5.82 3.51 -5.95
N PHE A 69 7.08 3.11 -5.76
CA PHE A 69 7.77 3.20 -4.48
C PHE A 69 7.78 4.62 -3.91
N TYR A 70 8.11 5.61 -4.74
CA TYR A 70 8.11 7.01 -4.34
C TYR A 70 6.74 7.47 -3.85
N LEU A 71 5.68 7.17 -4.59
CA LEU A 71 4.31 7.58 -4.26
C LEU A 71 3.83 6.91 -2.97
N LEU A 72 3.96 5.58 -2.83
CA LEU A 72 3.58 4.84 -1.62
C LEU A 72 4.33 5.37 -0.39
N ARG A 73 5.66 5.58 -0.51
CA ARG A 73 6.47 6.14 0.57
C ARG A 73 6.05 7.56 0.94
N SER A 74 5.76 8.41 -0.06
CA SER A 74 5.36 9.80 0.16
C SER A 74 4.01 9.89 0.86
N VAL A 75 3.01 9.12 0.44
CA VAL A 75 1.69 9.06 1.08
C VAL A 75 1.82 8.54 2.52
N ARG A 76 2.58 7.46 2.74
CA ARG A 76 2.85 6.94 4.10
C ARG A 76 3.47 7.99 5.01
N ASN A 77 4.52 8.65 4.54
CA ASN A 77 5.21 9.68 5.34
C ASN A 77 4.27 10.86 5.64
N GLN A 78 3.51 11.34 4.65
CA GLN A 78 2.55 12.43 4.82
C GLN A 78 1.51 12.10 5.90
N LEU A 79 0.95 10.89 5.86
CA LEU A 79 -0.04 10.43 6.83
C LEU A 79 0.55 10.33 8.25
N ILE A 80 1.76 9.76 8.38
CA ILE A 80 2.45 9.65 9.67
C ILE A 80 2.82 11.01 10.23
N ASP A 81 3.30 11.94 9.40
CA ASP A 81 3.66 13.29 9.83
C ASP A 81 2.44 14.07 10.32
N TRP A 82 1.30 13.96 9.65
CA TRP A 82 0.05 14.56 10.12
C TRP A 82 -0.41 14.00 11.47
N GLU A 83 -0.26 12.69 11.66
CA GLU A 83 -0.60 12.10 12.94
C GLU A 83 0.30 12.62 14.07
N ARG A 84 1.61 12.68 13.82
CA ARG A 84 2.55 13.22 14.80
C ARG A 84 2.16 14.65 15.19
N THR A 85 1.84 15.48 14.19
CA THR A 85 1.40 16.87 14.42
C THR A 85 0.09 16.94 15.20
N LYS A 86 -0.87 16.06 14.92
CA LYS A 86 -2.13 15.97 15.68
C LYS A 86 -1.89 15.52 17.14
N LYS A 87 -0.96 14.59 17.39
CA LYS A 87 -0.60 14.11 18.72
C LYS A 87 0.10 15.17 19.56
N ASP A 88 1.01 15.95 18.98
CA ASP A 88 1.70 17.05 19.69
C ASP A 88 0.72 18.14 20.17
N THR A 89 -0.47 18.24 19.56
CA THR A 89 -1.51 19.20 19.92
C THR A 89 -2.59 18.64 20.85
N SER A 90 -2.65 17.32 21.05
CA SER A 90 -3.65 16.66 21.88
C SER A 90 -3.00 15.57 22.75
N SER A 91 -3.21 15.61 24.07
CA SER A 91 -2.79 14.58 25.03
C SER A 91 -3.62 13.29 24.90
N ILE A 92 -3.81 12.78 23.70
CA ILE A 92 -4.58 11.56 23.42
C ILE A 92 -3.62 10.38 23.43
N GLU A 93 -3.99 9.34 24.21
CA GLU A 93 -3.28 8.06 24.34
C GLU A 93 -2.91 7.48 22.97
N GLU A 94 -1.73 6.89 22.90
CA GLU A 94 -1.25 6.16 21.71
C GLU A 94 -2.20 4.99 21.39
N GLU A 95 -3.16 5.19 20.53
CA GLU A 95 -3.78 4.05 19.85
C GLU A 95 -2.72 3.44 18.94
N GLU A 96 -2.23 2.25 19.29
CA GLU A 96 -1.39 1.42 18.43
C GLU A 96 -2.17 1.18 17.12
N ARG A 97 -1.70 1.76 16.04
CA ARG A 97 -2.30 1.52 14.74
C ARG A 97 -2.10 0.08 14.31
N SER A 98 -3.19 -0.56 14.05
CA SER A 98 -3.19 -1.89 13.47
C SER A 98 -3.23 -1.78 11.94
N PHE A 99 -2.23 -2.35 11.27
CA PHE A 99 -2.27 -2.52 9.83
C PHE A 99 -3.40 -3.51 9.48
N LYS A 100 -4.46 -2.99 8.87
CA LYS A 100 -5.65 -3.76 8.51
C LYS A 100 -5.67 -4.00 7.01
N LEU A 101 -5.37 -5.21 6.58
CA LEU A 101 -5.62 -5.59 5.20
C LEU A 101 -7.13 -5.71 5.00
N SER A 102 -7.76 -4.73 4.37
CA SER A 102 -9.15 -4.86 3.96
C SER A 102 -9.19 -5.58 2.62
N VAL A 103 -9.62 -6.83 2.62
CA VAL A 103 -9.91 -7.54 1.37
C VAL A 103 -11.20 -6.98 0.83
N SER A 104 -11.11 -6.08 -0.15
CA SER A 104 -12.23 -5.70 -0.97
C SER A 104 -12.50 -6.86 -1.94
N VAL A 105 -13.40 -7.75 -1.56
CA VAL A 105 -13.97 -8.68 -2.53
C VAL A 105 -14.92 -7.84 -3.37
N GLU A 106 -14.56 -7.58 -4.64
CA GLU A 106 -15.47 -6.93 -5.57
C GLU A 106 -16.80 -7.67 -5.57
N GLU A 107 -17.90 -6.92 -5.53
CA GLU A 107 -19.26 -7.41 -5.55
C GLU A 107 -19.55 -8.21 -6.83
N SER A 108 -19.08 -9.45 -6.92
CA SER A 108 -19.35 -10.34 -8.03
C SER A 108 -19.95 -11.66 -7.56
N PHE A 109 -21.27 -11.76 -7.69
CA PHE A 109 -22.05 -13.02 -7.84
C PHE A 109 -22.02 -14.07 -6.71
N ILE A 110 -21.48 -13.76 -5.51
CA ILE A 110 -21.50 -14.67 -4.36
C ILE A 110 -22.54 -14.13 -3.36
N SER A 111 -23.25 -15.01 -2.67
CA SER A 111 -24.25 -14.60 -1.67
C SER A 111 -23.59 -13.81 -0.53
N ASP A 112 -24.27 -12.81 0.03
CA ASP A 112 -23.76 -11.97 1.13
C ASP A 112 -23.22 -12.79 2.32
N GLU A 113 -23.74 -14.00 2.56
CA GLU A 113 -23.31 -14.90 3.63
C GLU A 113 -21.95 -15.56 3.32
N GLU A 114 -21.72 -15.99 2.08
CA GLU A 114 -20.46 -16.63 1.67
C GLU A 114 -19.32 -15.61 1.68
N ASP A 115 -19.57 -14.38 1.23
CA ASP A 115 -18.63 -13.27 1.31
C ASP A 115 -18.24 -12.93 2.75
N LEU A 116 -19.21 -12.92 3.65
CA LEU A 116 -18.96 -12.66 5.06
C LEU A 116 -18.11 -13.78 5.71
N LEU A 117 -18.37 -15.03 5.34
CA LEU A 117 -17.58 -16.18 5.82
C LEU A 117 -16.16 -16.14 5.28
N LEU A 118 -15.98 -15.79 4.00
CA LEU A 118 -14.69 -15.63 3.35
C LEU A 118 -13.89 -14.50 4.03
N LYS A 119 -14.47 -13.32 4.20
CA LYS A 119 -13.86 -12.19 4.91
C LYS A 119 -13.42 -12.56 6.33
N LYS A 120 -14.28 -13.26 7.09
CA LYS A 120 -13.94 -13.74 8.44
C LYS A 120 -12.77 -14.72 8.42
N ARG A 121 -12.70 -15.60 7.43
CA ARG A 121 -11.63 -16.58 7.28
C ARG A 121 -10.30 -15.90 6.94
N VAL A 122 -10.32 -14.95 6.03
CA VAL A 122 -9.14 -14.14 5.65
C VAL A 122 -8.62 -13.35 6.84
N ASN A 123 -9.49 -12.63 7.54
CA ASN A 123 -9.09 -11.86 8.72
C ASN A 123 -8.43 -12.77 9.79
N ARG A 124 -8.97 -13.96 10.02
CA ARG A 124 -8.39 -14.94 10.95
C ARG A 124 -6.96 -15.36 10.52
N ILE A 125 -6.73 -15.54 9.23
CA ILE A 125 -5.38 -15.84 8.70
C ILE A 125 -4.45 -14.66 8.94
N LEU A 126 -4.91 -13.44 8.66
CA LEU A 126 -4.13 -12.22 8.84
C LEU A 126 -3.85 -11.93 10.32
N ASP A 127 -4.74 -12.31 11.24
CA ASP A 127 -4.55 -12.14 12.69
C ASP A 127 -3.41 -13.00 13.27
N LEU A 128 -2.93 -13.99 12.53
CA LEU A 128 -1.71 -14.73 12.89
C LEU A 128 -0.44 -13.88 12.72
N LEU A 129 -0.50 -12.85 11.91
CA LEU A 129 0.62 -11.97 11.61
C LEU A 129 0.57 -10.73 12.52
N THR A 130 1.75 -10.26 12.92
CA THR A 130 1.84 -8.93 13.53
C THR A 130 1.59 -7.85 12.48
N ASP A 131 1.25 -6.62 12.89
CA ASP A 131 1.00 -5.51 11.97
C ASP A 131 2.19 -5.26 11.03
N HIS A 132 3.40 -5.24 11.57
CA HIS A 132 4.61 -5.16 10.74
C HIS A 132 4.76 -6.33 9.76
N GLN A 133 4.38 -7.55 10.15
CA GLN A 133 4.42 -8.68 9.23
C GLN A 133 3.39 -8.56 8.14
N ARG A 134 2.17 -8.08 8.47
CA ARG A 134 1.10 -7.82 7.48
C ARG A 134 1.52 -6.74 6.49
N GLU A 135 2.05 -5.61 6.96
CA GLU A 135 2.53 -4.52 6.11
C GLU A 135 3.66 -4.98 5.17
N ILE A 136 4.66 -5.69 5.68
CA ILE A 136 5.77 -6.19 4.87
C ILE A 136 5.29 -7.22 3.84
N VAL A 137 4.37 -8.12 4.20
CA VAL A 137 3.77 -9.10 3.29
C VAL A 137 2.97 -8.39 2.21
N TYR A 138 2.17 -7.38 2.56
CA TYR A 138 1.44 -6.55 1.61
C TYR A 138 2.39 -5.87 0.61
N LEU A 139 3.38 -5.15 1.10
CA LEU A 139 4.34 -4.43 0.25
C LEU A 139 5.12 -5.37 -0.67
N HIS A 140 5.49 -6.56 -0.18
CA HIS A 140 6.29 -7.49 -0.96
C HIS A 140 5.48 -8.29 -1.99
N PHE A 141 4.31 -8.83 -1.61
CA PHE A 141 3.56 -9.75 -2.45
C PHE A 141 2.43 -9.09 -3.25
N ILE A 142 1.87 -7.97 -2.76
CA ILE A 142 0.80 -7.24 -3.46
C ILE A 142 1.39 -6.09 -4.27
N GLU A 143 2.26 -5.29 -3.65
CA GLU A 143 2.89 -4.15 -4.32
C GLU A 143 4.16 -4.52 -5.10
N GLU A 144 4.56 -5.80 -5.05
CA GLU A 144 5.74 -6.36 -5.73
C GLU A 144 7.05 -5.63 -5.40
N MET A 145 7.12 -5.05 -4.20
CA MET A 145 8.24 -4.22 -3.79
C MET A 145 9.45 -5.08 -3.36
N PRO A 146 10.67 -4.78 -3.82
CA PRO A 146 11.87 -5.47 -3.39
C PRO A 146 12.21 -5.17 -1.92
N TYR A 147 12.88 -6.09 -1.25
CA TYR A 147 13.22 -5.96 0.18
C TYR A 147 14.02 -4.69 0.50
N GLU A 148 14.84 -4.24 -0.42
CA GLU A 148 15.65 -3.03 -0.31
C GLU A 148 14.76 -1.78 -0.21
N GLU A 149 13.73 -1.69 -1.01
CA GLU A 149 12.77 -0.58 -1.01
C GLU A 149 11.88 -0.63 0.24
N ILE A 150 11.40 -1.82 0.63
CA ILE A 150 10.64 -2.00 1.87
C ILE A 150 11.48 -1.57 3.08
N ALA A 151 12.76 -1.94 3.11
CA ALA A 151 13.67 -1.56 4.18
C ALA A 151 13.82 -0.04 4.30
N VAL A 152 13.96 0.66 3.17
CA VAL A 152 14.00 2.13 3.11
C VAL A 152 12.66 2.76 3.52
N MET A 153 11.54 2.17 3.07
CA MET A 153 10.20 2.67 3.34
C MET A 153 9.83 2.58 4.83
N LEU A 154 10.21 1.47 5.48
CA LEU A 154 9.86 1.19 6.88
C LEU A 154 10.97 1.57 7.87
N ASP A 155 12.05 2.20 7.39
CA ASP A 155 13.23 2.54 8.19
C ASP A 155 13.79 1.32 8.93
N MET A 156 14.01 0.23 8.21
CA MET A 156 14.47 -1.05 8.74
C MET A 156 15.73 -1.54 8.02
N LYS A 157 16.52 -2.39 8.69
CA LYS A 157 17.60 -3.12 8.02
C LYS A 157 17.03 -4.21 7.10
N ILE A 158 17.60 -4.41 5.91
CA ILE A 158 17.14 -5.43 4.94
C ILE A 158 17.06 -6.82 5.57
N GLN A 159 18.02 -7.19 6.42
CA GLN A 159 18.02 -8.50 7.11
C GLN A 159 16.80 -8.62 8.05
N LYS A 160 16.36 -7.52 8.66
CA LYS A 160 15.17 -7.52 9.52
C LYS A 160 13.91 -7.70 8.69
N VAL A 161 13.80 -7.07 7.51
CA VAL A 161 12.69 -7.26 6.57
C VAL A 161 12.62 -8.73 6.13
N ARG A 162 13.73 -9.31 5.64
CA ARG A 162 13.80 -10.72 5.26
C ARG A 162 13.41 -11.66 6.39
N GLY A 163 13.87 -11.37 7.62
CA GLY A 163 13.51 -12.14 8.81
C GLY A 163 12.02 -12.06 9.16
N GLN A 164 11.37 -10.91 8.96
CA GLN A 164 9.93 -10.77 9.17
C GLN A 164 9.13 -11.55 8.12
N VAL A 165 9.51 -11.48 6.84
CA VAL A 165 8.88 -12.29 5.79
C VAL A 165 9.01 -13.78 6.10
N PHE A 166 10.22 -14.24 6.47
CA PHE A 166 10.44 -15.64 6.83
C PHE A 166 9.53 -16.09 7.98
N LYS A 167 9.45 -15.30 9.06
CA LYS A 167 8.58 -15.58 10.22
C LYS A 167 7.10 -15.58 9.86
N ALA A 168 6.67 -14.63 9.00
CA ALA A 168 5.29 -14.59 8.50
C ALA A 168 4.97 -15.86 7.71
N MET A 169 5.83 -16.24 6.77
CA MET A 169 5.66 -17.45 5.96
C MET A 169 5.69 -18.73 6.80
N GLU A 170 6.53 -18.78 7.85
CA GLU A 170 6.54 -19.91 8.79
C GLU A 170 5.22 -20.09 9.52
N LYS A 171 4.60 -18.97 9.96
CA LYS A 171 3.28 -18.99 10.59
C LYS A 171 2.20 -19.47 9.62
N LEU A 172 2.20 -18.94 8.40
CA LEU A 172 1.23 -19.29 7.37
C LEU A 172 1.33 -20.75 6.90
N ARG A 173 2.53 -21.30 6.85
CA ARG A 173 2.75 -22.74 6.52
C ARG A 173 2.16 -23.71 7.55
N LYS A 174 1.85 -23.24 8.77
CA LYS A 174 1.18 -24.05 9.80
C LYS A 174 -0.33 -24.11 9.63
N LEU A 175 -0.88 -23.32 8.71
CA LEU A 175 -2.27 -23.39 8.32
C LEU A 175 -2.59 -24.71 7.60
N ASP A 176 -3.85 -25.09 7.61
CA ASP A 176 -4.28 -26.18 6.74
C ASP A 176 -4.10 -25.81 5.26
N SER A 177 -4.06 -26.82 4.39
CA SER A 177 -3.81 -26.60 2.96
C SER A 177 -4.83 -25.69 2.28
N LYS A 178 -6.06 -25.65 2.78
CA LYS A 178 -7.14 -24.79 2.22
C LYS A 178 -6.95 -23.32 2.60
N ASP A 179 -6.59 -23.02 3.86
CA ASP A 179 -6.34 -21.67 4.32
C ASP A 179 -5.04 -21.11 3.73
N TYR A 180 -4.01 -21.96 3.61
CA TYR A 180 -2.77 -21.60 2.95
C TYR A 180 -3.00 -21.24 1.47
N PHE A 181 -3.75 -22.08 0.74
CA PHE A 181 -4.11 -21.82 -0.65
C PHE A 181 -4.96 -20.55 -0.78
N LEU A 182 -5.95 -20.37 0.10
CA LEU A 182 -6.80 -19.17 0.12
C LEU A 182 -5.98 -17.89 0.29
N PHE A 183 -5.01 -17.89 1.20
CA PHE A 183 -4.13 -16.75 1.41
C PHE A 183 -3.37 -16.37 0.14
N PHE A 184 -2.76 -17.33 -0.54
CA PHE A 184 -2.05 -17.07 -1.80
C PHE A 184 -2.98 -16.67 -2.94
N LEU A 185 -4.18 -17.24 -3.00
CA LEU A 185 -5.19 -16.86 -3.98
C LEU A 185 -5.59 -15.38 -3.81
N ILE A 186 -5.75 -14.92 -2.58
CA ILE A 186 -6.07 -13.51 -2.28
C ILE A 186 -4.91 -12.59 -2.70
N LEU A 187 -3.67 -12.95 -2.34
CA LEU A 187 -2.50 -12.21 -2.78
C LEU A 187 -2.42 -12.13 -4.31
N TYR A 188 -2.70 -13.23 -4.99
CA TYR A 188 -2.70 -13.30 -6.44
C TYR A 188 -3.80 -12.44 -7.07
N LEU A 189 -5.03 -12.49 -6.56
CA LEU A 189 -6.15 -11.70 -7.06
C LEU A 189 -5.94 -10.20 -6.84
N HIS A 190 -5.36 -9.79 -5.72
CA HIS A 190 -4.99 -8.39 -5.48
C HIS A 190 -3.86 -7.93 -6.39
N GLY A 191 -2.84 -8.77 -6.61
CA GLY A 191 -1.75 -8.46 -7.54
C GLY A 191 -2.20 -8.40 -9.00
N VAL A 192 -3.21 -9.17 -9.40
CA VAL A 192 -3.76 -9.18 -10.77
C VAL A 192 -4.73 -8.02 -11.02
N SER A 193 -5.39 -7.49 -9.99
CA SER A 193 -6.30 -6.33 -10.13
C SER A 193 -5.57 -5.05 -10.59
N VAL A 194 -4.26 -5.00 -10.48
CA VAL A 194 -3.41 -3.87 -10.92
C VAL A 194 -3.12 -3.90 -12.43
N PHE A 195 -3.44 -5.00 -13.13
CA PHE A 195 -3.19 -5.15 -14.58
C PHE A 195 -4.42 -4.98 -15.47
N LYS A 196 -5.51 -4.33 -15.00
CA LYS A 196 -6.63 -3.97 -15.87
C LYS A 196 -6.82 -2.48 -16.01
#